data_c5f3f71e6dedb024c95a2cae9f926440
#
_entry.id   c5f3f71e6dedb024c95a2cae9f926440
#
_cell.length_a   1.000
_cell.length_b   1.000
_cell.length_c   1.000
_cell.angle_alpha   90.00
_cell.angle_beta   90.00
_cell.angle_gamma   90.00
#
_symmetry.space_group_name_H-M   'P 1'
#
loop_
_entity.id
_entity.type
_entity.pdbx_description
1 polymer ?
#
loop_
_entity_poly.entity_id
_entity_poly.type
_entity_poly.pdbx_seq_one_letter_code
_entity_poly.pdbx_strand_id
1 'polypeptide(L)'
;AGSGKSTLTASMQQWCKDHGLDAIIVNLDPGAENLPYEPDVDIRDWISLREVMDANKLGPNGAQVACADMIALNTEDVKTSINSFKADYILLDTPGQLELFVFREAGKYTVKFLSPEKSMICYLLDPMLAKTASGFVAQLLLAIITNMRMTLPQINILSKADLLSKKELQLIQRWSNDPDEII
;
A
#
# COMPACT_ATOMS: atom_id res chain seq x y z
N ALA A 1 -0.40 6.46 -6.94
CA ALA A 1 -1.79 5.95 -7.07
C ALA A 1 -1.89 5.06 -8.31
N GLY A 2 -2.83 4.10 -8.33
CA GLY A 2 -3.08 3.29 -9.53
C GLY A 2 -2.08 2.17 -9.80
N SER A 3 -1.14 1.87 -8.92
CA SER A 3 -0.16 0.77 -9.10
C SER A 3 -0.74 -0.64 -8.91
N GLY A 4 -2.01 -0.78 -8.53
CA GLY A 4 -2.68 -2.07 -8.37
C GLY A 4 -2.61 -2.67 -6.97
N LYS A 5 -2.39 -1.88 -5.92
CA LYS A 5 -2.35 -2.35 -4.51
C LYS A 5 -3.62 -3.12 -4.13
N SER A 6 -4.77 -2.47 -4.23
CA SER A 6 -6.06 -3.06 -3.85
C SER A 6 -6.38 -4.32 -4.67
N THR A 7 -6.00 -4.34 -5.95
CA THR A 7 -6.15 -5.53 -6.81
C THR A 7 -5.24 -6.67 -6.34
N LEU A 8 -3.99 -6.37 -5.97
CA LEU A 8 -3.07 -7.37 -5.41
C LEU A 8 -3.61 -7.90 -4.09
N THR A 9 -4.12 -7.02 -3.21
CA THR A 9 -4.71 -7.40 -1.91
C THR A 9 -5.86 -8.38 -2.11
N ALA A 10 -6.80 -8.08 -3.01
CA ALA A 10 -7.90 -8.98 -3.35
C ALA A 10 -7.42 -10.34 -3.88
N SER A 11 -6.44 -10.31 -4.80
CA SER A 11 -5.87 -11.53 -5.37
C SER A 11 -5.12 -12.37 -4.35
N MET A 12 -4.42 -11.74 -3.42
CA MET A 12 -3.72 -12.45 -2.33
C MET A 12 -4.70 -13.09 -1.35
N GLN A 13 -5.78 -12.41 -0.97
CA GLN A 13 -6.82 -13.02 -0.13
C GLN A 13 -7.42 -14.26 -0.81
N GLN A 14 -7.76 -14.14 -2.09
CA GLN A 14 -8.28 -15.28 -2.84
C GLN A 14 -7.28 -16.43 -2.91
N TRP A 15 -6.00 -16.12 -3.15
CA TRP A 15 -4.93 -17.12 -3.16
C TRP A 15 -4.79 -17.82 -1.80
N CYS A 16 -4.80 -17.07 -0.71
CA CYS A 16 -4.78 -17.64 0.64
C CYS A 16 -5.95 -18.62 0.84
N LYS A 17 -7.16 -18.19 0.50
CA LYS A 17 -8.36 -19.00 0.61
C LYS A 17 -8.27 -20.29 -0.21
N ASP A 18 -7.75 -20.22 -1.44
CA ASP A 18 -7.58 -21.40 -2.31
C ASP A 18 -6.55 -22.40 -1.75
N HIS A 19 -5.64 -21.93 -0.85
CA HIS A 19 -4.63 -22.74 -0.19
C HIS A 19 -4.98 -23.11 1.27
N GLY A 20 -6.21 -22.84 1.70
CA GLY A 20 -6.67 -23.19 3.05
C GLY A 20 -6.07 -22.32 4.16
N LEU A 21 -5.65 -21.09 3.84
CA LEU A 21 -5.12 -20.09 4.77
C LEU A 21 -6.18 -19.01 5.00
N ASP A 22 -6.39 -18.63 6.25
CA ASP A 22 -7.29 -17.55 6.60
C ASP A 22 -6.57 -16.20 6.48
N ALA A 23 -7.09 -15.32 5.62
CA ALA A 23 -6.55 -13.97 5.41
C ALA A 23 -7.68 -12.93 5.50
N ILE A 24 -7.47 -11.92 6.35
CA ILE A 24 -8.35 -10.76 6.44
C ILE A 24 -7.76 -9.57 5.71
N ILE A 25 -8.62 -8.71 5.17
CA ILE A 25 -8.23 -7.45 4.54
C ILE A 25 -8.62 -6.28 5.44
N VAL A 26 -7.65 -5.40 5.68
CA VAL A 26 -7.82 -4.13 6.38
C VAL A 26 -7.62 -3.00 5.39
N ASN A 27 -8.67 -2.24 5.11
CA ASN A 27 -8.56 -1.02 4.33
C ASN A 27 -8.10 0.14 5.22
N LEU A 28 -6.96 0.73 4.92
CA LEU A 28 -6.42 1.92 5.59
C LEU A 28 -6.52 3.19 4.72
N ASP A 29 -7.21 3.13 3.57
CA ASP A 29 -7.41 4.31 2.72
C ASP A 29 -8.79 4.94 2.97
N PRO A 30 -8.88 6.05 3.71
CA PRO A 30 -10.15 6.74 3.97
C PRO A 30 -10.73 7.39 2.71
N GLY A 31 -9.94 7.54 1.65
CA GLY A 31 -10.35 8.07 0.35
C GLY A 31 -10.72 7.01 -0.69
N ALA A 32 -10.74 5.74 -0.32
CA ALA A 32 -11.10 4.67 -1.25
C ALA A 32 -12.61 4.71 -1.58
N GLU A 33 -12.96 4.93 -2.85
CA GLU A 33 -14.36 4.94 -3.29
C GLU A 33 -14.83 3.54 -3.71
N ASN A 34 -14.03 2.85 -4.53
CA ASN A 34 -14.36 1.53 -5.07
C ASN A 34 -13.22 0.56 -4.75
N LEU A 35 -13.50 -0.41 -3.90
CA LEU A 35 -12.58 -1.48 -3.56
C LEU A 35 -12.93 -2.74 -4.36
N PRO A 36 -11.95 -3.50 -4.88
CA PRO A 36 -12.18 -4.77 -5.57
C PRO A 36 -12.41 -5.94 -4.59
N TYR A 37 -12.58 -5.65 -3.31
CA TYR A 37 -12.80 -6.58 -2.21
C TYR A 37 -13.75 -5.96 -1.18
N GLU A 38 -14.32 -6.79 -0.33
CA GLU A 38 -15.01 -6.36 0.89
C GLU A 38 -14.02 -6.43 2.05
N PRO A 39 -13.70 -5.30 2.70
CA PRO A 39 -12.75 -5.29 3.81
C PRO A 39 -13.36 -5.90 5.08
N ASP A 40 -12.57 -6.68 5.82
CA ASP A 40 -12.96 -7.21 7.12
C ASP A 40 -12.88 -6.11 8.21
N VAL A 41 -11.95 -5.17 8.04
CA VAL A 41 -11.81 -3.96 8.86
C VAL A 41 -11.62 -2.76 7.93
N ASP A 42 -12.41 -1.74 8.11
CA ASP A 42 -12.40 -0.56 7.23
C ASP A 42 -12.19 0.72 8.01
N ILE A 43 -11.13 1.45 7.71
CA ILE A 43 -10.85 2.75 8.35
C ILE A 43 -11.97 3.77 8.12
N ARG A 44 -12.78 3.60 7.08
CA ARG A 44 -13.91 4.48 6.77
C ARG A 44 -15.05 4.37 7.78
N ASP A 45 -15.05 3.36 8.64
CA ASP A 45 -15.99 3.26 9.77
C ASP A 45 -15.70 4.31 10.86
N TRP A 46 -14.46 4.81 10.91
CA TRP A 46 -14.04 5.84 11.87
C TRP A 46 -13.71 7.18 11.23
N ILE A 47 -13.34 7.21 9.95
CA ILE A 47 -12.88 8.41 9.24
C ILE A 47 -13.67 8.60 7.97
N SER A 48 -14.54 9.60 7.95
CA SER A 48 -15.30 10.02 6.76
C SER A 48 -14.62 11.18 6.07
N LEU A 49 -14.11 10.96 4.84
CA LEU A 49 -13.50 12.02 4.03
C LEU A 49 -14.47 13.21 3.83
N ARG A 50 -15.75 12.91 3.61
CA ARG A 50 -16.80 13.93 3.41
C ARG A 50 -17.01 14.78 4.65
N GLU A 51 -17.11 14.15 5.82
CA GLU A 51 -17.27 14.88 7.10
C GLU A 51 -16.06 15.77 7.39
N VAL A 52 -14.84 15.28 7.12
CA VAL A 52 -13.62 16.07 7.27
C VAL A 52 -13.59 17.26 6.32
N MET A 53 -14.05 17.10 5.07
CA MET A 53 -14.20 18.21 4.12
C MET A 53 -15.17 19.28 4.65
N ASP A 54 -16.35 18.86 5.09
CA ASP A 54 -17.42 19.76 5.53
C ASP A 54 -17.06 20.48 6.84
N ALA A 55 -16.56 19.74 7.82
CA ALA A 55 -16.21 20.30 9.14
C ALA A 55 -15.04 21.30 9.09
N ASN A 56 -14.05 21.05 8.23
CA ASN A 56 -12.84 21.86 8.15
C ASN A 56 -12.83 22.81 6.94
N LYS A 57 -13.87 22.83 6.12
CA LYS A 57 -13.96 23.60 4.87
C LYS A 57 -12.77 23.35 3.93
N LEU A 58 -12.36 22.08 3.84
CA LEU A 58 -11.23 21.64 3.05
C LEU A 58 -11.68 21.12 1.68
N GLY A 59 -10.88 21.38 0.65
CA GLY A 59 -11.00 20.68 -0.62
C GLY A 59 -10.55 19.20 -0.50
N PRO A 60 -10.83 18.36 -1.53
CA PRO A 60 -10.54 16.92 -1.47
C PRO A 60 -9.11 16.58 -1.08
N ASN A 61 -8.11 17.25 -1.65
CA ASN A 61 -6.71 17.00 -1.34
C ASN A 61 -6.34 17.34 0.11
N GLY A 62 -6.84 18.47 0.62
CA GLY A 62 -6.62 18.87 2.01
C GLY A 62 -7.27 17.90 3.00
N ALA A 63 -8.48 17.45 2.68
CA ALA A 63 -9.18 16.47 3.49
C ALA A 63 -8.48 15.10 3.48
N GLN A 64 -7.95 14.63 2.35
CA GLN A 64 -7.16 13.41 2.29
C GLN A 64 -5.92 13.48 3.19
N VAL A 65 -5.24 14.63 3.21
CA VAL A 65 -4.10 14.87 4.12
C VAL A 65 -4.53 14.80 5.58
N ALA A 66 -5.62 15.45 5.96
CA ALA A 66 -6.15 15.42 7.32
C ALA A 66 -6.59 14.01 7.72
N CYS A 67 -7.31 13.30 6.84
CA CYS A 67 -7.73 11.91 7.08
C CYS A 67 -6.52 10.98 7.29
N ALA A 68 -5.45 11.19 6.52
CA ALA A 68 -4.23 10.39 6.67
C ALA A 68 -3.58 10.56 8.07
N ASP A 69 -3.64 11.75 8.65
CA ASP A 69 -3.18 11.97 10.04
C ASP A 69 -4.13 11.35 11.07
N MET A 70 -5.44 11.35 10.79
CA MET A 70 -6.44 10.73 11.65
C MET A 70 -6.31 9.21 11.74
N ILE A 71 -5.69 8.54 10.76
CA ILE A 71 -5.42 7.09 10.84
C ILE A 71 -4.64 6.75 12.12
N ALA A 72 -3.63 7.57 12.48
CA ALA A 72 -2.86 7.33 13.70
C ALA A 72 -3.70 7.41 14.97
N LEU A 73 -4.71 8.28 14.99
CA LEU A 73 -5.60 8.45 16.15
C LEU A 73 -6.55 7.26 16.33
N ASN A 74 -6.88 6.57 15.25
CA ASN A 74 -7.81 5.44 15.27
C ASN A 74 -7.07 4.07 15.23
N THR A 75 -5.74 4.06 15.36
CA THR A 75 -4.96 2.83 15.24
C THR A 75 -5.28 1.81 16.33
N GLU A 76 -5.65 2.23 17.53
CA GLU A 76 -6.06 1.34 18.63
C GLU A 76 -7.37 0.61 18.32
N ASP A 77 -8.36 1.33 17.80
CA ASP A 77 -9.65 0.77 17.40
C ASP A 77 -9.49 -0.22 16.26
N VAL A 78 -8.71 0.15 15.25
CA VAL A 78 -8.34 -0.72 14.13
C VAL A 78 -7.66 -2.00 14.63
N LYS A 79 -6.69 -1.88 15.55
CA LYS A 79 -6.00 -3.04 16.14
C LYS A 79 -6.93 -3.92 16.94
N THR A 80 -7.84 -3.34 17.70
CA THR A 80 -8.85 -4.07 18.46
C THR A 80 -9.76 -4.86 17.54
N SER A 81 -10.23 -4.23 16.45
CA SER A 81 -11.02 -4.89 15.42
C SER A 81 -10.26 -6.03 14.74
N ILE A 82 -8.99 -5.82 14.36
CA ILE A 82 -8.13 -6.87 13.78
C ILE A 82 -8.00 -8.06 14.74
N ASN A 83 -7.78 -7.81 16.03
CA ASN A 83 -7.60 -8.86 17.04
C ASN A 83 -8.87 -9.68 17.33
N SER A 84 -10.03 -9.24 16.87
CA SER A 84 -11.28 -10.02 16.96
C SER A 84 -11.31 -11.18 15.96
N PHE A 85 -10.49 -11.13 14.92
CA PHE A 85 -10.38 -12.17 13.90
C PHE A 85 -9.28 -13.17 14.26
N LYS A 86 -9.50 -14.44 13.91
CA LYS A 86 -8.47 -15.49 13.90
C LYS A 86 -8.04 -15.69 12.45
N ALA A 87 -6.94 -15.07 12.08
CA ALA A 87 -6.42 -15.15 10.72
C ALA A 87 -4.93 -15.49 10.71
N ASP A 88 -4.49 -16.23 9.69
CA ASP A 88 -3.07 -16.53 9.46
C ASP A 88 -2.34 -15.31 8.89
N TYR A 89 -3.04 -14.52 8.08
CA TYR A 89 -2.51 -13.33 7.42
C TYR A 89 -3.44 -12.12 7.57
N ILE A 90 -2.82 -10.95 7.70
CA ILE A 90 -3.50 -9.65 7.69
C ILE A 90 -2.95 -8.86 6.51
N LEU A 91 -3.81 -8.55 5.55
CA LEU A 91 -3.48 -7.80 4.35
C LEU A 91 -3.89 -6.34 4.56
N LEU A 92 -2.90 -5.45 4.70
CA LEU A 92 -3.14 -4.02 4.90
C LEU A 92 -3.09 -3.29 3.56
N ASP A 93 -4.22 -2.81 3.07
CA ASP A 93 -4.28 -1.92 1.90
C ASP A 93 -4.15 -0.47 2.34
N THR A 94 -3.11 0.21 1.87
CA THR A 94 -2.73 1.55 2.32
C THR A 94 -3.18 2.62 1.33
N PRO A 95 -3.28 3.90 1.74
CA PRO A 95 -3.57 5.01 0.85
C PRO A 95 -2.73 4.98 -0.42
N GLY A 96 -3.35 5.38 -1.54
CA GLY A 96 -2.77 5.27 -2.88
C GLY A 96 -1.55 6.13 -3.13
N GLN A 97 -1.41 7.23 -2.41
CA GLN A 97 -0.31 8.18 -2.54
C GLN A 97 0.71 7.97 -1.43
N LEU A 98 2.01 7.87 -1.77
CA LEU A 98 3.09 7.70 -0.79
C LEU A 98 3.13 8.85 0.22
N GLU A 99 2.81 10.07 -0.21
CA GLU A 99 2.75 11.27 0.61
C GLU A 99 1.75 11.16 1.76
N LEU A 100 0.68 10.39 1.57
CA LEU A 100 -0.37 10.24 2.57
C LEU A 100 -0.05 9.19 3.64
N PHE A 101 0.87 8.27 3.37
CA PHE A 101 1.19 7.20 4.30
C PHE A 101 2.68 7.12 4.62
N VAL A 102 3.54 6.91 3.61
CA VAL A 102 4.98 6.70 3.83
C VAL A 102 5.68 7.96 4.33
N PHE A 103 5.32 9.13 3.79
CA PHE A 103 5.99 10.40 4.13
C PHE A 103 5.38 11.11 5.35
N ARG A 104 4.31 10.58 5.92
CA ARG A 104 3.70 11.13 7.16
C ARG A 104 4.11 10.30 8.38
N GLU A 105 4.25 10.96 9.51
CA GLU A 105 4.55 10.27 10.78
C GLU A 105 3.40 9.35 11.22
N ALA A 106 2.17 9.70 10.85
CA ALA A 106 0.98 8.87 11.11
C ALA A 106 1.12 7.45 10.54
N GLY A 107 1.57 7.31 9.28
CA GLY A 107 1.77 6.00 8.67
C GLY A 107 2.84 5.18 9.39
N LYS A 108 3.96 5.82 9.76
CA LYS A 108 5.02 5.16 10.54
C LYS A 108 4.54 4.72 11.93
N TYR A 109 3.75 5.57 12.59
CA TYR A 109 3.14 5.25 13.88
C TYR A 109 2.21 4.03 13.74
N THR A 110 1.31 4.06 12.77
CA THR A 110 0.36 2.98 12.49
C THR A 110 1.07 1.64 12.29
N VAL A 111 2.10 1.60 11.44
CA VAL A 111 2.89 0.39 11.18
C VAL A 111 3.55 -0.12 12.46
N LYS A 112 4.19 0.75 13.24
CA LYS A 112 4.82 0.36 14.52
C LYS A 112 3.83 -0.19 15.52
N PHE A 113 2.62 0.33 15.53
CA PHE A 113 1.58 -0.09 16.47
C PHE A 113 0.95 -1.44 16.09
N LEU A 114 0.80 -1.72 14.80
CA LEU A 114 0.07 -2.91 14.32
C LEU A 114 0.84 -4.22 14.45
N SER A 115 2.14 -4.28 14.47
CA SER A 115 3.02 -5.45 14.71
C SER A 115 4.21 -5.46 13.73
N PRO A 116 5.22 -4.64 13.96
CA PRO A 116 6.34 -4.51 13.01
C PRO A 116 7.17 -5.78 12.87
N GLU A 117 7.30 -6.59 13.93
CA GLU A 117 8.15 -7.80 13.94
C GLU A 117 7.64 -8.91 13.02
N LYS A 118 6.35 -8.88 12.66
CA LYS A 118 5.69 -9.88 11.81
C LYS A 118 5.18 -9.29 10.50
N SER A 119 5.62 -8.09 10.15
CA SER A 119 5.12 -7.36 9.00
C SER A 119 6.19 -7.21 7.93
N MET A 120 5.76 -7.16 6.67
CA MET A 120 6.60 -6.84 5.52
C MET A 120 5.86 -5.91 4.57
N ILE A 121 6.61 -5.17 3.77
CA ILE A 121 6.08 -4.29 2.75
C ILE A 121 6.16 -4.97 1.39
N CYS A 122 5.03 -4.97 0.67
CA CYS A 122 4.98 -5.24 -0.77
C CYS A 122 4.96 -3.90 -1.50
N TYR A 123 6.09 -3.46 -2.03
CA TYR A 123 6.19 -2.22 -2.78
C TYR A 123 5.94 -2.48 -4.28
N LEU A 124 4.90 -1.86 -4.84
CA LEU A 124 4.50 -2.08 -6.22
C LEU A 124 5.14 -1.05 -7.16
N LEU A 125 5.96 -1.51 -8.07
CA LEU A 125 6.51 -0.73 -9.18
C LEU A 125 5.49 -0.64 -10.31
N ASP A 126 5.25 0.58 -10.80
CA ASP A 126 4.36 0.79 -11.96
C ASP A 126 5.10 0.44 -13.26
N PRO A 127 4.58 -0.49 -14.07
CA PRO A 127 5.26 -0.94 -15.28
C PRO A 127 5.40 0.15 -16.32
N MET A 128 4.46 1.10 -16.38
CA MET A 128 4.50 2.18 -17.38
C MET A 128 5.65 3.15 -17.13
N LEU A 129 5.99 3.39 -15.85
CA LEU A 129 7.18 4.16 -15.48
C LEU A 129 8.46 3.34 -15.62
N ALA A 130 8.39 2.03 -15.31
CA ALA A 130 9.54 1.13 -15.37
C ALA A 130 10.05 0.83 -16.78
N LYS A 131 9.32 1.21 -17.84
CA LYS A 131 9.74 1.04 -19.24
C LYS A 131 10.98 1.85 -19.62
N THR A 132 11.27 2.91 -18.89
CA THR A 132 12.45 3.76 -19.12
C THR A 132 13.46 3.58 -17.99
N ALA A 133 14.75 3.63 -18.30
CA ALA A 133 15.82 3.52 -17.31
C ALA A 133 15.66 4.54 -16.17
N SER A 134 15.41 5.80 -16.50
CA SER A 134 15.18 6.86 -15.51
C SER A 134 13.95 6.62 -14.65
N GLY A 135 12.85 6.15 -15.24
CA GLY A 135 11.62 5.83 -14.51
C GLY A 135 11.79 4.61 -13.59
N PHE A 136 12.53 3.60 -14.04
CA PHE A 136 12.85 2.43 -13.22
C PHE A 136 13.71 2.83 -12.02
N VAL A 137 14.79 3.59 -12.24
CA VAL A 137 15.67 4.10 -11.17
C VAL A 137 14.90 4.99 -10.20
N ALA A 138 14.05 5.91 -10.70
CA ALA A 138 13.24 6.76 -9.83
C ALA A 138 12.32 5.94 -8.90
N GLN A 139 11.70 4.87 -9.41
CA GLN A 139 10.88 3.99 -8.58
C GLN A 139 11.70 3.20 -7.56
N LEU A 140 12.90 2.73 -7.91
CA LEU A 140 13.80 2.07 -6.97
C LEU A 140 14.23 3.03 -5.85
N LEU A 141 14.52 4.29 -6.16
CA LEU A 141 14.82 5.30 -5.14
C LEU A 141 13.63 5.51 -4.19
N LEU A 142 12.41 5.61 -4.71
CA LEU A 142 11.21 5.69 -3.88
C LEU A 142 11.00 4.44 -3.03
N ALA A 143 11.29 3.26 -3.55
CA ALA A 143 11.23 2.01 -2.81
C ALA A 143 12.26 1.98 -1.66
N ILE A 144 13.50 2.44 -1.91
CA ILE A 144 14.55 2.57 -0.89
C ILE A 144 14.11 3.56 0.20
N ILE A 145 13.60 4.74 -0.18
CA ILE A 145 13.11 5.73 0.78
C ILE A 145 11.98 5.13 1.63
N THR A 146 11.05 4.39 1.01
CA THR A 146 9.97 3.70 1.72
C THR A 146 10.52 2.73 2.76
N ASN A 147 11.46 1.88 2.38
CA ASN A 147 12.12 0.93 3.28
C ASN A 147 12.82 1.63 4.45
N MET A 148 13.59 2.69 4.18
CA MET A 148 14.29 3.46 5.21
C MET A 148 13.34 4.15 6.19
N ARG A 149 12.19 4.64 5.71
CA ARG A 149 11.22 5.31 6.57
C ARG A 149 10.39 4.35 7.41
N MET A 150 9.96 3.25 6.82
CA MET A 150 9.09 2.27 7.48
C MET A 150 9.86 1.25 8.31
N THR A 151 11.15 1.02 8.01
CA THR A 151 12.04 0.10 8.72
C THR A 151 11.49 -1.33 8.85
N LEU A 152 10.83 -1.81 7.79
CA LEU A 152 10.29 -3.16 7.66
C LEU A 152 10.99 -3.92 6.53
N PRO A 153 11.05 -5.26 6.60
CA PRO A 153 11.36 -6.06 5.43
C PRO A 153 10.50 -5.66 4.24
N GLN A 154 11.09 -5.55 3.05
CA GLN A 154 10.39 -5.10 1.86
C GLN A 154 10.73 -5.96 0.67
N ILE A 155 9.71 -6.30 -0.11
CA ILE A 155 9.85 -6.85 -1.46
C ILE A 155 9.33 -5.85 -2.49
N ASN A 156 10.03 -5.74 -3.63
CA ASN A 156 9.60 -4.91 -4.74
C ASN A 156 8.94 -5.79 -5.79
N ILE A 157 7.75 -5.44 -6.20
CA ILE A 157 6.91 -6.20 -7.13
C ILE A 157 6.65 -5.36 -8.37
N LEU A 158 7.06 -5.83 -9.56
CA LEU A 158 6.64 -5.22 -10.81
C LEU A 158 5.18 -5.59 -11.07
N SER A 159 4.30 -4.65 -10.80
CA SER A 159 2.86 -4.81 -10.94
C SER A 159 2.44 -4.79 -12.41
N LYS A 160 1.27 -5.36 -12.73
CA LYS A 160 0.66 -5.31 -14.08
C LYS A 160 1.65 -5.65 -15.21
N ALA A 161 2.49 -6.67 -14.99
CA ALA A 161 3.52 -7.06 -15.95
C ALA A 161 2.94 -7.54 -17.29
N ASP A 162 1.66 -7.89 -17.33
CA ASP A 162 0.87 -8.19 -18.52
C ASP A 162 0.74 -7.02 -19.50
N LEU A 163 0.91 -5.79 -19.03
CA LEU A 163 0.93 -4.58 -19.86
C LEU A 163 2.28 -4.36 -20.58
N LEU A 164 3.27 -5.17 -20.28
CA LEU A 164 4.61 -5.08 -20.86
C LEU A 164 4.77 -6.08 -22.01
N SER A 165 5.44 -5.64 -23.06
CA SER A 165 5.94 -6.58 -24.08
C SER A 165 7.05 -7.47 -23.48
N LYS A 166 7.28 -8.63 -24.09
CA LYS A 166 8.38 -9.54 -23.69
C LYS A 166 9.74 -8.85 -23.66
N LYS A 167 9.99 -7.93 -24.60
CA LYS A 167 11.25 -7.17 -24.67
C LYS A 167 11.40 -6.20 -23.52
N GLU A 168 10.34 -5.47 -23.18
CA GLU A 168 10.34 -4.53 -22.05
C GLU A 168 10.54 -5.27 -20.72
N LEU A 169 9.86 -6.40 -20.54
CA LEU A 169 10.02 -7.22 -19.34
C LEU A 169 11.46 -7.76 -19.21
N GLN A 170 12.05 -8.26 -20.29
CA GLN A 170 13.44 -8.71 -20.30
C GLN A 170 14.41 -7.58 -19.99
N LEU A 171 14.15 -6.38 -20.49
CA LEU A 171 14.97 -5.21 -20.21
C LEU A 171 14.94 -4.83 -18.72
N ILE A 172 13.75 -4.75 -18.13
CA ILE A 172 13.58 -4.45 -16.71
C ILE A 172 14.25 -5.55 -15.85
N GLN A 173 14.13 -6.82 -16.24
CA GLN A 173 14.82 -7.92 -15.56
C GLN A 173 16.35 -7.79 -15.61
N ARG A 174 16.91 -7.36 -16.74
CA ARG A 174 18.37 -7.08 -16.84
C ARG A 174 18.77 -5.95 -15.91
N TRP A 175 18.10 -4.81 -15.95
CA TRP A 175 18.34 -3.69 -15.04
C TRP A 175 18.22 -4.05 -13.56
N SER A 176 17.32 -4.98 -13.24
CA SER A 176 17.17 -5.49 -11.87
C SER A 176 18.33 -6.36 -11.42
N ASN A 177 18.96 -7.08 -12.35
CA ASN A 177 20.07 -8.01 -12.05
C ASN A 177 21.44 -7.34 -12.18
N ASP A 178 21.58 -6.40 -13.09
CA ASP A 178 22.82 -5.70 -13.37
C ASP A 178 22.57 -4.19 -13.53
N PRO A 179 22.86 -3.41 -12.48
CA PRO A 179 22.68 -1.95 -12.51
C PRO A 179 23.54 -1.24 -13.57
N ASP A 180 24.66 -1.83 -14.00
CA ASP A 180 25.54 -1.23 -15.01
C ASP A 180 24.88 -1.21 -16.40
N GLU A 181 23.89 -2.05 -16.64
CA GLU A 181 23.09 -2.05 -17.89
C GLU A 181 22.04 -0.91 -17.95
N ILE A 182 21.91 -0.11 -16.88
CA ILE A 182 20.99 1.03 -16.85
C ILE A 182 21.57 2.30 -17.48
N ILE A 183 22.90 2.34 -17.66
CA ILE A 183 23.66 3.53 -18.13
C ILE A 183 23.66 3.64 -19.65
#